data_b41621897fb78b4e49bfff4b68bf661a
#
_entry.id   b41621897fb78b4e49bfff4b68bf661a
#
_cell.length_a   1.000
_cell.length_b   1.000
_cell.length_c   1.000
_cell.angle_alpha   90.00
_cell.angle_beta   90.00
_cell.angle_gamma   90.00
#
_symmetry.space_group_name_H-M   'P 1'
#
loop_
_entity.id
_entity.type
_entity.pdbx_description
1 polymer ?
#
loop_
_entity_poly.entity_id
_entity_poly.type
_entity_poly.pdbx_seq_one_letter_code
_entity_poly.pdbx_strand_id
1 'polypeptide(L)'
;MPDTSTIGAVLNLFGAGRNSGTKVPLTTDKTLSLADRAADAQKVGEALDKKADKARENFLIGRASGAAISVDDAFAAPMLGLHVYGKSTQDSTPTPTVPVPITSAGSGGTVTVRLTGENLLNPSLFQDGRYQNFNGTSANYAIATNDNYWITGLQPCVLGTAYHVNRVFAGGCFYDEARQPLGAISVGESFRTPTRCGYFCLNFEKSAVAFGAQVAVALGDAIYAPYAEQTLMLQTQNGLPGIPVASGGNYTDENGQQWVCDEVDLARGVYVQRITKIKVTSSLSWQTTGNAVDRYFAWFSGIYTSNVLCTHFSTTLGAETVGGAIANRNNLVGFAYGAKGATTLDDFKAFLDANDVYIWAALESPVETALSSAEIAAYKTLTTYAPTTVISVSGGAGITALYQRDANIVVKALEDAIASMTTH
;
A
#
# COMPACT_ATOMS: atom_id res chain seq x y z
N MET A 1 -3.93 -33.61 -26.67
CA MET A 1 -4.98 -32.61 -26.80
C MET A 1 -5.62 -32.48 -25.42
N PRO A 2 -5.62 -31.30 -24.81
CA PRO A 2 -6.20 -31.15 -23.48
C PRO A 2 -7.71 -31.31 -23.55
N ASP A 3 -8.26 -31.94 -22.53
CA ASP A 3 -9.69 -32.19 -22.36
C ASP A 3 -10.46 -30.86 -22.27
N THR A 4 -11.51 -30.72 -23.09
CA THR A 4 -12.37 -29.53 -23.13
C THR A 4 -13.10 -29.24 -21.80
N SER A 5 -13.11 -30.20 -20.85
CA SER A 5 -13.60 -30.01 -19.49
C SER A 5 -12.78 -28.98 -18.70
N THR A 6 -11.49 -28.90 -19.00
CA THR A 6 -10.54 -28.00 -18.32
C THR A 6 -10.75 -26.53 -18.71
N ILE A 7 -11.10 -26.27 -19.98
CA ILE A 7 -11.38 -24.91 -20.47
C ILE A 7 -12.66 -24.35 -19.86
N GLY A 8 -13.67 -25.20 -19.67
CA GLY A 8 -14.92 -24.78 -18.99
C GLY A 8 -14.71 -24.45 -17.50
N ALA A 9 -13.81 -25.15 -16.84
CA ALA A 9 -13.47 -24.91 -15.44
C ALA A 9 -12.70 -23.57 -15.25
N VAL A 10 -11.80 -23.26 -16.19
CA VAL A 10 -11.00 -22.01 -16.17
C VAL A 10 -11.89 -20.79 -16.40
N LEU A 11 -12.86 -20.87 -17.32
CA LEU A 11 -13.82 -19.78 -17.55
C LEU A 11 -14.74 -19.51 -16.36
N ASN A 12 -15.09 -20.56 -15.58
CA ASN A 12 -15.84 -20.40 -14.34
C ASN A 12 -15.03 -19.80 -13.18
N LEU A 13 -13.72 -19.99 -13.18
CA LEU A 13 -12.82 -19.45 -12.14
C LEU A 13 -12.72 -17.92 -12.21
N PHE A 14 -12.93 -17.33 -13.37
CA PHE A 14 -12.81 -15.88 -13.61
C PHE A 14 -14.15 -15.12 -13.55
N GLY A 15 -15.23 -15.74 -13.07
CA GLY A 15 -16.48 -15.04 -12.82
C GLY A 15 -17.17 -14.44 -14.03
N ALA A 16 -16.93 -15.00 -15.24
CA ALA A 16 -17.70 -14.67 -16.43
C ALA A 16 -19.16 -15.09 -16.22
N GLY A 17 -20.01 -14.08 -16.06
CA GLY A 17 -21.33 -14.05 -15.50
C GLY A 17 -22.21 -15.27 -15.75
N ARG A 18 -22.89 -15.68 -14.69
CA ARG A 18 -24.10 -16.50 -14.77
C ARG A 18 -25.17 -15.72 -15.53
N ASN A 19 -25.29 -15.94 -16.83
CA ASN A 19 -26.58 -15.82 -17.48
C ASN A 19 -27.18 -17.22 -17.57
N SER A 20 -28.23 -17.45 -16.79
CA SER A 20 -29.10 -18.61 -16.86
C SER A 20 -29.86 -18.55 -18.20
N GLY A 21 -29.31 -19.16 -19.22
CA GLY A 21 -29.95 -19.25 -20.53
C GLY A 21 -29.31 -20.38 -21.29
N THR A 22 -30.00 -21.50 -21.31
CA THR A 22 -29.90 -22.63 -22.27
C THR A 22 -28.45 -23.11 -22.51
N LYS A 23 -28.10 -24.22 -21.86
CA LYS A 23 -26.93 -25.03 -22.23
C LYS A 23 -27.09 -25.43 -23.72
N VAL A 24 -26.39 -24.77 -24.62
CA VAL A 24 -26.13 -25.31 -25.93
C VAL A 24 -25.14 -26.43 -25.76
N PRO A 25 -25.44 -27.67 -26.05
CA PRO A 25 -24.46 -28.74 -26.02
C PRO A 25 -23.37 -28.39 -27.07
N LEU A 26 -22.17 -28.10 -26.66
CA LEU A 26 -21.00 -28.12 -27.52
C LEU A 26 -20.75 -29.59 -27.89
N THR A 27 -21.44 -30.08 -28.89
CA THR A 27 -21.06 -31.30 -29.57
C THR A 27 -19.81 -30.99 -30.39
N THR A 28 -18.65 -31.12 -29.71
CA THR A 28 -17.36 -31.11 -30.38
C THR A 28 -17.27 -32.35 -31.26
N ASP A 29 -17.40 -32.18 -32.56
CA ASP A 29 -17.07 -33.24 -33.49
C ASP A 29 -15.55 -33.43 -33.49
N LYS A 30 -15.10 -34.56 -32.96
CA LYS A 30 -13.67 -34.95 -32.88
C LYS A 30 -13.07 -35.33 -34.25
N THR A 31 -13.83 -35.25 -35.33
CA THR A 31 -13.37 -35.62 -36.67
C THR A 31 -13.71 -34.52 -37.66
N LEU A 32 -12.86 -33.54 -37.83
CA LEU A 32 -12.87 -32.48 -38.84
C LEU A 32 -12.76 -33.04 -40.28
N SER A 33 -13.51 -34.10 -40.63
CA SER A 33 -13.34 -34.82 -41.89
C SER A 33 -14.47 -34.60 -42.89
N LEU A 34 -15.46 -33.75 -42.64
CA LEU A 34 -16.56 -33.43 -43.55
C LEU A 34 -16.42 -32.02 -44.11
N ALA A 35 -16.45 -31.91 -45.48
CA ALA A 35 -16.24 -30.68 -46.19
C ALA A 35 -17.23 -29.54 -45.79
N ASP A 36 -18.44 -29.89 -45.39
CA ASP A 36 -19.47 -28.93 -44.96
C ASP A 36 -19.17 -28.36 -43.53
N ARG A 37 -18.29 -28.98 -42.77
CA ARG A 37 -17.86 -28.53 -41.43
C ARG A 37 -16.57 -27.74 -41.44
N ALA A 38 -15.78 -27.80 -42.50
CA ALA A 38 -14.66 -26.89 -42.70
C ALA A 38 -15.13 -25.44 -42.87
N ALA A 39 -16.29 -25.25 -43.55
CA ALA A 39 -16.92 -23.92 -43.64
C ALA A 39 -17.46 -23.41 -42.31
N ASP A 40 -17.95 -24.29 -41.44
CA ASP A 40 -18.38 -23.94 -40.08
C ASP A 40 -17.19 -23.66 -39.17
N ALA A 41 -16.07 -24.37 -39.33
CA ALA A 41 -14.82 -24.12 -38.61
C ALA A 41 -14.23 -22.75 -39.03
N GLN A 42 -14.32 -22.37 -40.31
CA GLN A 42 -13.92 -21.05 -40.78
C GLN A 42 -14.81 -19.95 -40.18
N LYS A 43 -16.15 -20.17 -40.19
CA LYS A 43 -17.13 -19.24 -39.57
C LYS A 43 -16.94 -19.16 -38.05
N VAL A 44 -16.60 -20.26 -37.39
CA VAL A 44 -16.24 -20.28 -35.95
C VAL A 44 -14.91 -19.56 -35.73
N GLY A 45 -13.93 -19.74 -36.61
CA GLY A 45 -12.68 -18.96 -36.59
C GLY A 45 -12.94 -17.45 -36.79
N GLU A 46 -13.69 -17.09 -37.80
CA GLU A 46 -14.09 -15.69 -38.06
C GLU A 46 -14.95 -15.11 -36.93
N ALA A 47 -15.79 -15.91 -36.28
CA ALA A 47 -16.58 -15.51 -35.13
C ALA A 47 -15.76 -15.41 -33.87
N LEU A 48 -14.71 -16.25 -33.74
CA LEU A 48 -13.70 -16.17 -32.66
C LEU A 48 -12.75 -14.98 -32.86
N ASP A 49 -12.35 -14.70 -34.10
CA ASP A 49 -11.58 -13.51 -34.46
C ASP A 49 -12.39 -12.23 -34.23
N LYS A 50 -13.67 -12.21 -34.63
CA LYS A 50 -14.59 -11.10 -34.31
C LYS A 50 -14.91 -11.00 -32.83
N LYS A 51 -14.93 -12.12 -32.10
CA LYS A 51 -15.01 -12.11 -30.62
C LYS A 51 -13.68 -11.74 -29.97
N ALA A 52 -12.56 -12.11 -30.55
CA ALA A 52 -11.24 -11.67 -30.12
C ALA A 52 -11.04 -10.18 -30.39
N ASP A 53 -11.54 -9.66 -31.53
CA ASP A 53 -11.55 -8.22 -31.78
C ASP A 53 -12.55 -7.48 -30.88
N LYS A 54 -13.70 -8.10 -30.54
CA LYS A 54 -14.60 -7.60 -29.47
C LYS A 54 -14.08 -7.87 -28.06
N ALA A 55 -13.25 -8.88 -27.86
CA ALA A 55 -12.57 -9.11 -26.57
C ALA A 55 -11.40 -8.15 -26.37
N ARG A 56 -10.90 -7.54 -27.45
CA ARG A 56 -10.07 -6.31 -27.34
C ARG A 56 -10.88 -5.12 -26.82
N GLU A 57 -12.21 -5.15 -26.93
CA GLU A 57 -13.14 -4.20 -26.28
C GLU A 57 -13.65 -4.68 -24.92
N ASN A 58 -13.60 -5.99 -24.60
CA ASN A 58 -13.97 -6.58 -23.31
C ASN A 58 -12.70 -7.01 -22.56
N PHE A 59 -12.11 -6.06 -21.88
CA PHE A 59 -10.90 -6.24 -21.10
C PHE A 59 -11.12 -7.19 -19.92
N LEU A 60 -10.16 -8.07 -19.66
CA LEU A 60 -10.04 -8.72 -18.36
C LEU A 60 -9.63 -7.65 -17.34
N ILE A 61 -10.36 -7.57 -16.24
CA ILE A 61 -10.01 -6.66 -15.15
C ILE A 61 -8.98 -7.37 -14.27
N GLY A 62 -7.76 -6.83 -14.23
CA GLY A 62 -6.76 -7.20 -13.24
C GLY A 62 -7.03 -6.48 -11.92
N ARG A 63 -6.74 -7.14 -10.82
CA ARG A 63 -6.75 -6.55 -9.47
C ARG A 63 -5.42 -6.85 -8.79
N ALA A 64 -4.81 -5.81 -8.24
CA ALA A 64 -3.61 -5.93 -7.44
C ALA A 64 -3.74 -5.10 -6.16
N SER A 65 -3.09 -5.53 -5.08
CA SER A 65 -3.14 -4.87 -3.77
C SER A 65 -1.79 -4.95 -3.08
N GLY A 66 -1.37 -3.89 -2.41
CA GLY A 66 -0.11 -3.82 -1.67
C GLY A 66 0.25 -2.38 -1.29
N ALA A 67 1.46 -2.17 -0.79
CA ALA A 67 2.05 -0.85 -0.60
C ALA A 67 2.78 -0.38 -1.86
N ALA A 68 3.37 -1.31 -2.61
CA ALA A 68 3.85 -1.15 -3.97
C ALA A 68 3.38 -2.36 -4.79
N ILE A 69 2.84 -2.11 -5.97
CA ILE A 69 2.26 -3.12 -6.85
C ILE A 69 3.01 -3.09 -8.17
N SER A 70 3.47 -4.25 -8.66
CA SER A 70 3.92 -4.42 -10.04
C SER A 70 2.84 -5.11 -10.86
N VAL A 71 2.50 -4.55 -11.99
CA VAL A 71 1.54 -5.12 -12.94
C VAL A 71 2.16 -5.14 -14.33
N ASP A 72 2.11 -6.32 -14.97
CA ASP A 72 2.67 -6.51 -16.30
C ASP A 72 1.54 -6.60 -17.33
N ASP A 73 1.70 -5.87 -18.44
CA ASP A 73 0.75 -5.88 -19.55
C ASP A 73 1.45 -5.55 -20.88
N ALA A 74 0.86 -5.96 -21.98
CA ALA A 74 1.37 -5.72 -23.32
C ALA A 74 1.08 -4.30 -23.85
N PHE A 75 0.17 -3.56 -23.20
CA PHE A 75 -0.23 -2.23 -23.66
C PHE A 75 -0.54 -1.29 -22.49
N ALA A 76 -0.35 0.00 -22.72
CA ALA A 76 -0.78 1.03 -21.78
C ALA A 76 -2.30 1.24 -21.86
N ALA A 77 -2.97 1.31 -20.71
CA ALA A 77 -4.41 1.48 -20.61
C ALA A 77 -4.81 2.43 -19.48
N PRO A 78 -5.96 3.11 -19.54
CA PRO A 78 -6.49 3.89 -18.44
C PRO A 78 -6.70 3.04 -17.18
N MET A 79 -6.46 3.64 -16.00
CA MET A 79 -6.80 3.02 -14.73
C MET A 79 -8.32 2.89 -14.59
N LEU A 80 -8.82 1.71 -14.23
CA LEU A 80 -10.25 1.43 -14.05
C LEU A 80 -10.74 1.73 -12.65
N GLY A 81 -9.88 1.57 -11.65
CA GLY A 81 -10.16 1.86 -10.26
C GLY A 81 -8.88 1.93 -9.45
N LEU A 82 -8.86 2.85 -8.50
CA LEU A 82 -7.75 3.01 -7.59
C LEU A 82 -8.31 3.38 -6.22
N HIS A 83 -7.96 2.57 -5.21
CA HIS A 83 -8.28 2.85 -3.82
C HIS A 83 -6.99 3.01 -3.04
N VAL A 84 -6.92 4.05 -2.22
CA VAL A 84 -5.81 4.28 -1.29
C VAL A 84 -6.33 4.12 0.12
N TYR A 85 -5.67 3.28 0.91
CA TYR A 85 -6.07 2.92 2.27
C TYR A 85 -5.09 3.47 3.29
N GLY A 86 -5.60 4.09 4.32
CA GLY A 86 -4.81 4.65 5.40
C GLY A 86 -4.19 3.58 6.30
N LYS A 87 -3.04 3.92 6.87
CA LYS A 87 -2.39 3.16 7.94
C LYS A 87 -1.82 4.13 8.96
N SER A 88 -1.85 3.74 10.23
CA SER A 88 -1.21 4.49 11.31
C SER A 88 -0.14 3.64 11.98
N THR A 89 0.94 4.30 12.40
CA THR A 89 2.06 3.67 13.10
C THR A 89 2.42 4.45 14.36
N GLN A 90 2.98 3.73 15.32
CA GLN A 90 3.66 4.27 16.50
C GLN A 90 5.04 3.64 16.58
N ASP A 91 6.08 4.44 16.81
CA ASP A 91 7.48 3.98 16.77
C ASP A 91 7.85 3.10 17.98
N SER A 92 7.09 3.20 19.05
CA SER A 92 7.30 2.43 20.27
C SER A 92 6.01 2.30 21.07
N THR A 93 6.04 1.55 22.16
CA THR A 93 4.92 1.42 23.09
C THR A 93 4.77 2.70 23.91
N PRO A 94 3.64 3.42 23.84
CA PRO A 94 3.41 4.62 24.64
C PRO A 94 3.18 4.27 26.11
N THR A 95 3.59 5.17 26.98
CA THR A 95 3.26 5.15 28.41
C THR A 95 2.80 6.53 28.86
N PRO A 96 2.14 6.68 30.02
CA PRO A 96 1.72 8.00 30.53
C PRO A 96 2.86 9.01 30.64
N THR A 97 4.09 8.56 30.91
CA THR A 97 5.29 9.41 31.08
C THR A 97 6.12 9.53 29.80
N VAL A 98 5.93 8.63 28.82
CA VAL A 98 6.66 8.63 27.55
C VAL A 98 5.62 8.51 26.43
N PRO A 99 5.02 9.63 26.00
CA PRO A 99 4.05 9.63 24.92
C PRO A 99 4.69 9.29 23.58
N VAL A 100 3.98 8.54 22.75
CA VAL A 100 4.39 8.21 21.37
C VAL A 100 3.36 8.77 20.40
N PRO A 101 3.76 9.66 19.48
CA PRO A 101 2.87 10.16 18.45
C PRO A 101 2.33 9.03 17.58
N ILE A 102 1.08 9.18 17.15
CA ILE A 102 0.47 8.34 16.12
C ILE A 102 0.67 9.08 14.80
N THR A 103 1.41 8.48 13.87
CA THR A 103 1.62 8.99 12.52
C THR A 103 0.78 8.20 11.53
N SER A 104 0.21 8.86 10.54
CA SER A 104 -0.56 8.22 9.47
C SER A 104 -0.03 8.59 8.10
N ALA A 105 -0.35 7.79 7.10
CA ALA A 105 -0.11 8.15 5.71
C ALA A 105 -0.70 9.53 5.42
N GLY A 106 0.07 10.41 4.77
CA GLY A 106 -0.40 11.74 4.42
C GLY A 106 -0.60 12.71 5.60
N SER A 107 -0.02 12.44 6.78
CA SER A 107 -0.06 13.36 7.94
C SER A 107 0.51 14.74 7.64
N GLY A 108 1.36 14.88 6.60
CA GLY A 108 1.83 16.15 6.06
C GLY A 108 0.83 16.90 5.15
N GLY A 109 -0.42 16.44 5.05
CA GLY A 109 -1.50 17.07 4.27
C GLY A 109 -1.66 16.49 2.85
N THR A 110 -0.80 15.58 2.42
CA THR A 110 -0.84 15.03 1.05
C THR A 110 -0.39 13.58 1.02
N VAL A 111 -1.12 12.75 0.26
CA VAL A 111 -0.68 11.42 -0.15
C VAL A 111 -0.39 11.46 -1.64
N THR A 112 0.79 10.99 -2.04
CA THR A 112 1.17 10.91 -3.45
C THR A 112 1.08 9.48 -3.94
N VAL A 113 0.26 9.26 -4.95
CA VAL A 113 0.25 8.02 -5.74
C VAL A 113 1.16 8.23 -6.93
N ARG A 114 2.04 7.25 -7.21
CA ARG A 114 2.96 7.23 -8.35
C ARG A 114 2.68 6.02 -9.20
N LEU A 115 2.56 6.25 -10.50
CA LEU A 115 2.63 5.22 -11.52
C LEU A 115 3.95 5.41 -12.25
N THR A 116 4.83 4.42 -12.19
CA THR A 116 6.11 4.44 -12.91
C THR A 116 6.18 3.26 -13.87
N GLY A 117 7.04 3.37 -14.89
CA GLY A 117 7.47 2.20 -15.62
C GLY A 117 8.34 1.27 -14.75
N GLU A 118 8.94 0.28 -15.36
CA GLU A 118 9.78 -0.72 -14.68
C GLU A 118 10.95 -0.09 -13.90
N ASN A 119 11.61 0.93 -14.49
CA ASN A 119 12.71 1.65 -13.84
C ASN A 119 12.19 2.73 -12.90
N LEU A 120 12.56 2.61 -11.62
CA LEU A 120 12.14 3.51 -10.54
C LEU A 120 13.11 4.66 -10.29
N LEU A 121 14.25 4.71 -11.01
CA LEU A 121 15.21 5.80 -10.88
C LEU A 121 14.87 6.98 -11.80
N ASN A 122 14.59 8.12 -11.20
CA ASN A 122 14.44 9.38 -11.92
C ASN A 122 15.83 9.99 -12.22
N PRO A 123 16.30 9.97 -13.48
CA PRO A 123 17.63 10.43 -13.82
C PRO A 123 17.80 11.97 -13.70
N SER A 124 16.71 12.73 -13.65
CA SER A 124 16.77 14.18 -13.44
C SER A 124 17.28 14.57 -12.05
N LEU A 125 17.28 13.62 -11.10
CA LEU A 125 17.78 13.81 -9.75
C LEU A 125 19.26 13.43 -9.59
N PHE A 126 19.89 12.84 -10.61
CA PHE A 126 21.29 12.40 -10.56
C PHE A 126 22.24 13.58 -10.39
N GLN A 127 23.27 13.41 -9.57
CA GLN A 127 24.25 14.43 -9.27
C GLN A 127 25.66 13.90 -9.49
N ASP A 128 26.37 14.46 -10.46
CA ASP A 128 27.77 14.14 -10.75
C ASP A 128 28.73 14.81 -9.75
N GLY A 129 29.86 14.17 -9.47
CA GLY A 129 30.86 14.72 -8.54
C GLY A 129 30.36 14.79 -7.08
N ARG A 130 29.39 13.98 -6.72
CA ARG A 130 28.81 13.94 -5.38
C ARG A 130 28.91 12.57 -4.77
N TYR A 131 28.99 12.53 -3.44
CA TYR A 131 29.04 11.32 -2.64
C TYR A 131 28.14 11.46 -1.41
N GLN A 132 27.26 10.49 -1.22
CA GLN A 132 26.43 10.37 -0.03
C GLN A 132 27.22 9.66 1.05
N ASN A 133 27.59 10.36 2.13
CA ASN A 133 28.19 9.73 3.29
C ASN A 133 27.20 8.80 3.98
N PHE A 134 27.64 7.61 4.35
CA PHE A 134 26.82 6.61 5.02
C PHE A 134 27.52 5.92 6.20
N ASN A 135 28.65 6.49 6.68
CA ASN A 135 29.39 5.95 7.81
C ASN A 135 28.67 6.24 9.13
N GLY A 136 27.87 5.33 9.55
CA GLY A 136 27.38 4.86 10.86
C GLY A 136 27.22 5.79 12.09
N THR A 137 27.60 7.04 12.03
CA THR A 137 27.36 8.02 13.09
C THR A 137 26.47 9.14 12.56
N SER A 138 25.43 9.45 13.29
CA SER A 138 24.36 10.39 12.93
C SER A 138 24.77 11.81 12.50
N ALA A 139 26.04 12.13 12.56
CA ALA A 139 26.63 13.40 12.10
C ALA A 139 27.12 13.37 10.64
N ASN A 140 27.14 12.23 9.95
CA ASN A 140 27.89 12.05 8.70
C ASN A 140 27.07 11.58 7.49
N TYR A 141 25.76 11.83 7.48
CA TYR A 141 24.93 11.53 6.29
C TYR A 141 24.87 12.69 5.27
N ALA A 142 25.80 13.63 5.35
CA ALA A 142 25.84 14.76 4.43
C ALA A 142 26.31 14.34 3.02
N ILE A 143 25.73 14.96 1.99
CA ILE A 143 26.23 14.84 0.63
C ILE A 143 27.49 15.72 0.49
N ALA A 144 28.61 15.07 0.18
CA ALA A 144 29.93 15.71 -0.02
C ALA A 144 30.27 15.82 -1.51
N THR A 145 31.23 16.69 -1.85
CA THR A 145 31.85 16.71 -3.18
C THR A 145 32.88 15.60 -3.27
N ASN A 146 32.80 14.77 -4.30
CA ASN A 146 33.78 13.72 -4.62
C ASN A 146 33.69 13.37 -6.12
N ASP A 147 34.68 13.82 -6.88
CA ASP A 147 34.71 13.70 -8.35
C ASP A 147 34.80 12.24 -8.84
N ASN A 148 35.17 11.29 -7.97
CA ASN A 148 35.20 9.86 -8.31
C ASN A 148 33.84 9.20 -8.25
N TYR A 149 32.80 9.89 -7.76
CA TYR A 149 31.47 9.34 -7.55
C TYR A 149 30.39 10.19 -8.24
N TRP A 150 29.24 9.58 -8.37
CA TRP A 150 27.97 10.24 -8.59
C TRP A 150 26.89 9.58 -7.75
N ILE A 151 25.80 10.29 -7.50
CA ILE A 151 24.68 9.83 -6.69
C ILE A 151 23.37 9.89 -7.44
N THR A 152 22.43 9.03 -7.06
CA THR A 152 21.07 9.04 -7.63
C THR A 152 20.25 10.26 -7.21
N GLY A 153 20.73 11.05 -6.24
CA GLY A 153 19.87 11.98 -5.53
C GLY A 153 18.81 11.24 -4.69
N LEU A 154 17.90 11.99 -4.09
CA LEU A 154 16.83 11.41 -3.25
C LEU A 154 15.73 10.83 -4.13
N GLN A 155 15.75 9.53 -4.32
CA GLN A 155 14.72 8.77 -5.06
C GLN A 155 13.60 8.37 -4.10
N PRO A 156 12.32 8.62 -4.42
CA PRO A 156 11.21 8.19 -3.59
C PRO A 156 11.13 6.67 -3.56
N CYS A 157 10.74 6.11 -2.41
CA CYS A 157 10.57 4.68 -2.25
C CYS A 157 9.39 4.34 -1.34
N VAL A 158 9.01 3.08 -1.36
CA VAL A 158 8.01 2.52 -0.45
C VAL A 158 8.73 1.85 0.71
N LEU A 159 8.26 2.07 1.92
CA LEU A 159 8.81 1.48 3.14
C LEU A 159 8.67 -0.05 3.14
N GLY A 160 9.60 -0.74 3.81
CA GLY A 160 9.56 -2.19 3.98
C GLY A 160 9.73 -3.01 2.69
N THR A 161 10.08 -2.37 1.56
CA THR A 161 10.09 -2.96 0.21
C THR A 161 11.51 -3.34 -0.20
N ALA A 162 11.64 -4.49 -0.87
CA ALA A 162 12.89 -4.94 -1.49
C ALA A 162 13.04 -4.34 -2.88
N TYR A 163 14.24 -3.88 -3.19
CA TYR A 163 14.61 -3.31 -4.48
C TYR A 163 15.86 -3.98 -5.03
N HIS A 164 15.92 -4.15 -6.34
CA HIS A 164 17.07 -4.65 -7.09
C HIS A 164 17.64 -3.55 -7.98
N VAL A 165 18.95 -3.58 -8.18
CA VAL A 165 19.68 -2.61 -9.00
C VAL A 165 20.45 -3.39 -10.05
N ASN A 166 20.38 -2.99 -11.31
CA ASN A 166 21.07 -3.69 -12.40
C ASN A 166 22.60 -3.45 -12.44
N ARG A 167 23.14 -2.72 -11.48
CA ARG A 167 24.57 -2.41 -11.30
C ARG A 167 24.94 -2.46 -9.83
N VAL A 168 26.15 -2.86 -9.53
CA VAL A 168 26.70 -2.74 -8.17
C VAL A 168 26.81 -1.26 -7.80
N PHE A 169 26.18 -0.88 -6.69
CA PHE A 169 26.31 0.46 -6.12
C PHE A 169 27.28 0.44 -4.93
N ALA A 170 27.91 1.57 -4.68
CA ALA A 170 28.97 1.74 -3.66
C ALA A 170 28.43 2.18 -2.28
N GLY A 171 27.20 1.73 -1.93
CA GLY A 171 26.52 2.10 -0.71
C GLY A 171 25.60 3.31 -0.87
N GLY A 172 25.03 3.78 0.22
CA GLY A 172 24.06 4.88 0.19
C GLY A 172 23.44 5.18 1.53
N CYS A 173 22.30 5.88 1.52
CA CYS A 173 21.56 6.25 2.72
C CYS A 173 20.05 6.21 2.49
N PHE A 174 19.31 5.79 3.53
CA PHE A 174 17.87 5.90 3.62
C PHE A 174 17.46 7.20 4.31
N TYR A 175 16.31 7.73 3.91
CA TYR A 175 15.74 8.95 4.49
C TYR A 175 14.25 8.76 4.75
N ASP A 176 13.74 9.43 5.77
CA ASP A 176 12.30 9.53 6.01
C ASP A 176 11.62 10.54 5.06
N GLU A 177 10.30 10.71 5.19
CA GLU A 177 9.55 11.66 4.37
C GLU A 177 9.94 13.13 4.62
N ALA A 178 10.45 13.45 5.83
CA ALA A 178 11.01 14.76 6.16
C ALA A 178 12.47 14.92 5.69
N ARG A 179 13.00 13.93 4.93
CA ARG A 179 14.39 13.87 4.42
C ARG A 179 15.44 13.83 5.53
N GLN A 180 15.09 13.30 6.71
CA GLN A 180 16.05 13.02 7.75
C GLN A 180 16.67 11.64 7.52
N PRO A 181 17.99 11.49 7.71
CA PRO A 181 18.65 10.21 7.49
C PRO A 181 18.18 9.16 8.50
N LEU A 182 17.88 7.97 7.99
CA LEU A 182 17.46 6.81 8.79
C LEU A 182 18.57 5.78 8.99
N GLY A 183 19.51 5.70 8.05
CA GLY A 183 20.61 4.73 8.13
C GLY A 183 21.28 4.46 6.81
N ALA A 184 22.37 3.70 6.88
CA ALA A 184 23.19 3.35 5.73
C ALA A 184 22.57 2.25 4.86
N ILE A 185 22.85 2.30 3.55
CA ILE A 185 22.66 1.21 2.61
C ILE A 185 24.02 0.61 2.33
N SER A 186 24.20 -0.68 2.57
CA SER A 186 25.44 -1.41 2.29
C SER A 186 25.69 -1.52 0.78
N VAL A 187 26.95 -1.64 0.36
CA VAL A 187 27.35 -1.93 -1.01
C VAL A 187 26.65 -3.18 -1.53
N GLY A 188 26.17 -3.18 -2.79
CA GLY A 188 25.48 -4.35 -3.35
C GLY A 188 24.75 -4.08 -4.66
N GLU A 189 23.85 -4.99 -5.00
CA GLU A 189 22.92 -4.94 -6.13
C GLU A 189 21.45 -5.02 -5.68
N SER A 190 21.22 -5.02 -4.37
CA SER A 190 19.87 -5.02 -3.80
C SER A 190 19.87 -4.38 -2.42
N PHE A 191 18.71 -3.87 -2.01
CA PHE A 191 18.50 -3.34 -0.66
C PHE A 191 17.03 -3.47 -0.27
N ARG A 192 16.76 -3.39 1.04
CA ARG A 192 15.40 -3.32 1.57
C ARG A 192 15.24 -2.04 2.38
N THR A 193 14.20 -1.30 2.08
CA THR A 193 13.88 -0.05 2.80
C THR A 193 13.40 -0.35 4.21
N PRO A 194 13.83 0.41 5.23
CA PRO A 194 13.30 0.29 6.57
C PRO A 194 11.86 0.81 6.67
N THR A 195 11.21 0.50 7.79
CA THR A 195 9.96 1.15 8.19
C THR A 195 10.22 2.66 8.36
N ARG A 196 9.34 3.53 7.86
CA ARG A 196 9.47 5.01 7.83
C ARG A 196 10.31 5.56 6.67
N CYS A 197 10.85 4.73 5.79
CA CYS A 197 11.60 5.19 4.64
C CYS A 197 10.69 5.88 3.62
N GLY A 198 11.03 7.11 3.24
CA GLY A 198 10.40 7.85 2.15
C GLY A 198 11.29 7.97 0.92
N TYR A 199 12.62 7.96 1.14
CA TYR A 199 13.60 8.13 0.07
C TYR A 199 14.85 7.27 0.31
N PHE A 200 15.54 6.95 -0.79
CA PHE A 200 16.90 6.43 -0.77
C PHE A 200 17.82 7.26 -1.68
N CYS A 201 19.11 7.18 -1.42
CA CYS A 201 20.15 7.74 -2.27
C CYS A 201 21.29 6.73 -2.38
N LEU A 202 21.69 6.36 -3.61
CA LEU A 202 22.78 5.41 -3.88
C LEU A 202 23.99 6.14 -4.45
N ASN A 203 25.18 5.66 -4.09
CA ASN A 203 26.46 6.08 -4.65
C ASN A 203 26.90 5.11 -5.77
N PHE A 204 27.46 5.65 -6.83
CA PHE A 204 28.14 4.88 -7.86
C PHE A 204 29.55 5.42 -8.07
N GLU A 205 30.52 4.51 -8.05
CA GLU A 205 31.91 4.86 -8.36
C GLU A 205 32.09 4.95 -9.88
N LYS A 206 32.60 6.06 -10.38
CA LYS A 206 32.71 6.33 -11.83
C LYS A 206 33.63 5.35 -12.56
N SER A 207 34.59 4.76 -11.85
CA SER A 207 35.47 3.73 -12.38
C SER A 207 34.73 2.44 -12.75
N ALA A 208 33.64 2.15 -12.04
CA ALA A 208 32.80 0.97 -12.26
C ALA A 208 31.54 1.29 -13.08
N VAL A 209 30.88 2.42 -12.79
CA VAL A 209 29.64 2.84 -13.45
C VAL A 209 29.75 4.34 -13.80
N ALA A 210 30.01 4.65 -15.05
CA ALA A 210 30.16 6.04 -15.52
C ALA A 210 28.86 6.84 -15.26
N PHE A 211 29.01 8.15 -15.01
CA PHE A 211 27.87 9.04 -14.95
C PHE A 211 27.12 9.05 -16.29
N GLY A 212 25.80 8.91 -16.22
CA GLY A 212 24.96 8.77 -17.42
C GLY A 212 24.83 7.32 -17.94
N ALA A 213 25.46 6.33 -17.27
CA ALA A 213 25.24 4.93 -17.59
C ALA A 213 23.78 4.52 -17.36
N GLN A 214 23.35 3.47 -18.07
CA GLN A 214 22.02 2.89 -17.94
C GLN A 214 21.91 2.13 -16.61
N VAL A 215 21.43 2.81 -15.57
CA VAL A 215 21.15 2.26 -14.26
C VAL A 215 19.64 2.19 -14.04
N ALA A 216 19.19 1.06 -13.49
CA ALA A 216 17.81 0.83 -13.15
C ALA A 216 17.68 0.30 -11.72
N VAL A 217 16.61 0.68 -11.06
CA VAL A 217 16.10 0.08 -9.80
C VAL A 217 14.70 -0.43 -10.06
N ALA A 218 14.41 -1.65 -9.65
CA ALA A 218 13.12 -2.31 -9.84
C ALA A 218 12.69 -3.09 -8.59
N LEU A 219 11.41 -3.47 -8.52
CA LEU A 219 10.88 -4.35 -7.47
C LEU A 219 11.26 -5.83 -7.68
N GLY A 220 11.48 -6.23 -8.92
CA GLY A 220 11.93 -7.55 -9.35
C GLY A 220 13.31 -7.49 -9.98
N ASP A 221 13.55 -8.31 -10.99
CA ASP A 221 14.80 -8.28 -11.76
C ASP A 221 14.98 -6.91 -12.40
N ALA A 222 16.07 -6.24 -12.09
CA ALA A 222 16.34 -4.90 -12.59
C ALA A 222 16.93 -4.96 -14.01
N ILE A 223 16.07 -4.85 -15.01
CA ILE A 223 16.44 -4.64 -16.42
C ILE A 223 16.33 -3.14 -16.70
N TYR A 224 17.29 -2.60 -17.46
CA TYR A 224 17.21 -1.17 -17.79
C TYR A 224 16.04 -0.87 -18.73
N ALA A 225 15.19 0.05 -18.29
CA ALA A 225 14.19 0.72 -19.11
C ALA A 225 14.29 2.23 -18.87
N PRO A 226 13.88 3.08 -19.84
CA PRO A 226 13.76 4.52 -19.60
C PRO A 226 12.79 4.80 -18.45
N TYR A 227 13.14 5.79 -17.62
CA TYR A 227 12.25 6.24 -16.55
C TYR A 227 11.00 6.91 -17.13
N ALA A 228 9.86 6.55 -16.60
CA ALA A 228 8.58 7.21 -16.87
C ALA A 228 7.78 7.29 -15.58
N GLU A 229 7.08 8.41 -15.35
CA GLU A 229 6.31 8.64 -14.13
C GLU A 229 5.05 9.45 -14.43
N GLN A 230 3.96 9.08 -13.75
CA GLN A 230 2.76 9.89 -13.55
C GLN A 230 2.49 9.96 -12.05
N THR A 231 2.07 11.12 -11.56
CA THR A 231 1.78 11.33 -10.14
C THR A 231 0.37 11.87 -9.95
N LEU A 232 -0.29 11.39 -8.90
CA LEU A 232 -1.54 11.91 -8.39
C LEU A 232 -1.34 12.34 -6.95
N MET A 233 -1.60 13.61 -6.64
CA MET A 233 -1.55 14.16 -5.29
C MET A 233 -2.96 14.24 -4.73
N LEU A 234 -3.20 13.53 -3.63
CA LEU A 234 -4.45 13.52 -2.89
C LEU A 234 -4.32 14.39 -1.65
N GLN A 235 -5.20 15.36 -1.51
CA GLN A 235 -5.21 16.24 -0.34
C GLN A 235 -5.85 15.51 0.84
N THR A 236 -5.12 15.42 1.94
CA THR A 236 -5.56 14.72 3.16
C THR A 236 -5.43 15.67 4.35
N GLN A 237 -6.50 16.33 4.72
CA GLN A 237 -6.48 17.37 5.76
C GLN A 237 -5.89 16.89 7.10
N ASN A 238 -6.10 15.62 7.46
CA ASN A 238 -5.61 14.97 8.68
C ASN A 238 -4.82 13.69 8.42
N GLY A 239 -4.37 13.49 7.19
CA GLY A 239 -3.81 12.23 6.73
C GLY A 239 -4.89 11.18 6.42
N LEU A 240 -4.43 9.97 6.14
CA LEU A 240 -5.23 8.76 5.99
C LEU A 240 -4.90 7.82 7.16
N PRO A 241 -5.59 7.92 8.30
CA PRO A 241 -5.37 7.05 9.43
C PRO A 241 -5.93 5.64 9.19
N GLY A 242 -5.36 4.68 9.91
CA GLY A 242 -5.86 3.31 9.98
C GLY A 242 -5.47 2.66 11.30
N ILE A 243 -6.32 1.79 11.81
CA ILE A 243 -6.12 1.05 13.06
C ILE A 243 -6.03 -0.43 12.72
N PRO A 244 -4.98 -1.16 13.13
CA PRO A 244 -4.90 -2.59 12.92
C PRO A 244 -5.96 -3.31 13.76
N VAL A 245 -6.64 -4.29 13.16
CA VAL A 245 -7.70 -5.05 13.80
C VAL A 245 -7.52 -6.55 13.55
N ALA A 246 -8.07 -7.38 14.44
CA ALA A 246 -8.03 -8.83 14.27
C ALA A 246 -9.02 -9.32 13.19
N SER A 247 -10.14 -8.59 12.99
CA SER A 247 -11.18 -8.93 12.01
C SER A 247 -12.07 -7.72 11.72
N GLY A 248 -12.83 -7.77 10.62
CA GLY A 248 -13.80 -6.73 10.27
C GLY A 248 -13.18 -5.47 9.68
N GLY A 249 -11.93 -5.53 9.23
CA GLY A 249 -11.27 -4.44 8.51
C GLY A 249 -11.82 -4.23 7.09
N ASN A 250 -11.73 -3.01 6.59
CA ASN A 250 -12.05 -2.68 5.19
C ASN A 250 -10.85 -2.87 4.25
N TYR A 251 -9.66 -3.07 4.80
CA TYR A 251 -8.44 -3.37 4.05
C TYR A 251 -7.64 -4.49 4.73
N THR A 252 -7.04 -5.36 3.91
CA THR A 252 -6.07 -6.37 4.37
C THR A 252 -4.77 -6.12 3.60
N ASP A 253 -3.68 -5.95 4.33
CA ASP A 253 -2.38 -5.71 3.72
C ASP A 253 -1.70 -7.01 3.26
N GLU A 254 -0.53 -6.85 2.65
CA GLU A 254 0.28 -7.95 2.09
C GLU A 254 0.76 -8.97 3.14
N ASN A 255 0.73 -8.60 4.43
CA ASN A 255 1.09 -9.49 5.54
C ASN A 255 -0.14 -10.18 6.15
N GLY A 256 -1.33 -9.93 5.60
CA GLY A 256 -2.59 -10.47 6.11
C GLY A 256 -3.17 -9.68 7.30
N GLN A 257 -2.55 -8.57 7.71
CA GLN A 257 -3.07 -7.70 8.75
C GLN A 257 -4.31 -6.95 8.23
N GLN A 258 -5.41 -7.06 8.94
CA GLN A 258 -6.62 -6.29 8.66
C GLN A 258 -6.57 -4.90 9.31
N TRP A 259 -7.14 -3.93 8.62
CA TRP A 259 -7.18 -2.54 9.03
C TRP A 259 -8.60 -1.97 8.93
N VAL A 260 -9.04 -1.27 9.95
CA VAL A 260 -10.13 -0.29 9.80
C VAL A 260 -9.45 1.05 9.51
N CYS A 261 -9.67 1.57 8.32
CA CYS A 261 -8.93 2.74 7.86
C CYS A 261 -9.77 3.67 7.00
N ASP A 262 -9.38 4.94 7.00
CA ASP A 262 -9.82 5.90 6.02
C ASP A 262 -9.37 5.46 4.63
N GLU A 263 -10.15 5.78 3.61
CA GLU A 263 -9.81 5.44 2.24
C GLU A 263 -10.19 6.56 1.27
N VAL A 264 -9.45 6.62 0.16
CA VAL A 264 -9.82 7.39 -1.02
C VAL A 264 -10.22 6.41 -2.12
N ASP A 265 -11.49 6.44 -2.51
CA ASP A 265 -12.03 5.68 -3.63
C ASP A 265 -12.11 6.60 -4.85
N LEU A 266 -11.11 6.52 -5.72
CA LEU A 266 -11.00 7.38 -6.89
C LEU A 266 -12.00 7.01 -7.99
N ALA A 267 -12.45 5.75 -8.04
CA ALA A 267 -13.47 5.32 -8.98
C ALA A 267 -14.85 5.95 -8.67
N ARG A 268 -15.19 6.02 -7.37
CA ARG A 268 -16.41 6.69 -6.89
C ARG A 268 -16.23 8.20 -6.71
N GLY A 269 -14.99 8.67 -6.64
CA GLY A 269 -14.67 10.08 -6.40
C GLY A 269 -14.98 10.52 -4.97
N VAL A 270 -14.74 9.68 -3.98
CA VAL A 270 -15.02 9.95 -2.56
C VAL A 270 -13.83 9.65 -1.64
N TYR A 271 -13.72 10.45 -0.60
CA TYR A 271 -12.96 10.15 0.61
C TYR A 271 -13.93 9.56 1.64
N VAL A 272 -13.59 8.43 2.24
CA VAL A 272 -14.40 7.76 3.26
C VAL A 272 -13.64 7.78 4.57
N GLN A 273 -14.11 8.60 5.49
CA GLN A 273 -13.58 8.68 6.84
C GLN A 273 -14.19 7.57 7.70
N ARG A 274 -13.34 6.75 8.31
CA ARG A 274 -13.70 5.73 9.29
C ARG A 274 -13.03 5.91 10.63
N ILE A 275 -12.02 6.76 10.71
CA ILE A 275 -11.25 6.99 11.94
C ILE A 275 -11.45 8.43 12.38
N THR A 276 -11.62 8.62 13.67
CA THR A 276 -11.66 9.93 14.30
C THR A 276 -10.58 10.08 15.36
N LYS A 277 -10.03 11.30 15.48
CA LYS A 277 -9.08 11.69 16.51
C LYS A 277 -9.82 12.46 17.60
N ILE A 278 -9.76 11.99 18.83
CA ILE A 278 -10.46 12.59 19.97
C ILE A 278 -9.44 12.98 21.04
N LYS A 279 -9.49 14.21 21.53
CA LYS A 279 -8.75 14.61 22.72
C LYS A 279 -9.45 14.07 23.97
N VAL A 280 -8.72 13.36 24.80
CA VAL A 280 -9.19 12.87 26.09
C VAL A 280 -9.02 14.01 27.11
N THR A 281 -10.12 14.43 27.73
CA THR A 281 -10.13 15.60 28.64
C THR A 281 -10.60 15.23 30.03
N SER A 282 -10.17 16.00 31.03
CA SER A 282 -10.60 15.87 32.42
C SER A 282 -12.10 16.11 32.62
N SER A 283 -12.75 16.85 31.70
CA SER A 283 -14.18 17.19 31.75
C SER A 283 -15.14 16.04 31.38
N LEU A 284 -14.63 14.94 30.84
CA LEU A 284 -15.46 13.76 30.57
C LEU A 284 -16.05 13.18 31.86
N SER A 285 -17.18 12.47 31.70
CA SER A 285 -17.82 11.76 32.81
C SER A 285 -17.02 10.49 33.15
N TRP A 286 -16.16 10.57 34.15
CA TRP A 286 -15.25 9.51 34.55
C TRP A 286 -15.86 8.55 35.55
N GLN A 287 -15.64 7.26 35.34
CA GLN A 287 -15.93 6.17 36.27
C GLN A 287 -14.62 5.51 36.70
N THR A 288 -14.55 5.05 37.94
CA THR A 288 -13.38 4.37 38.47
C THR A 288 -13.67 2.91 38.72
N THR A 289 -12.82 2.04 38.25
CA THR A 289 -12.79 0.63 38.62
C THR A 289 -11.34 0.15 38.58
N GLY A 290 -11.02 -0.93 39.29
CA GLY A 290 -9.69 -1.50 39.20
C GLY A 290 -9.53 -2.67 40.18
N ASN A 291 -8.93 -3.75 39.71
CA ASN A 291 -8.58 -4.90 40.55
C ASN A 291 -7.10 -4.88 40.89
N ALA A 292 -6.22 -4.80 39.91
CA ALA A 292 -4.75 -4.76 40.08
C ALA A 292 -4.14 -3.37 39.82
N VAL A 293 -4.83 -2.52 39.06
CA VAL A 293 -4.40 -1.15 38.72
C VAL A 293 -5.57 -0.18 38.87
N ASP A 294 -5.28 1.10 39.07
CA ASP A 294 -6.26 2.16 39.05
C ASP A 294 -6.66 2.48 37.60
N ARG A 295 -7.93 2.27 37.28
CA ARG A 295 -8.50 2.44 35.94
C ARG A 295 -9.60 3.48 35.94
N TYR A 296 -9.54 4.37 34.94
CA TYR A 296 -10.48 5.45 34.76
C TYR A 296 -11.15 5.30 33.40
N PHE A 297 -12.48 5.20 33.39
CA PHE A 297 -13.28 4.96 32.20
C PHE A 297 -14.11 6.19 31.87
N ALA A 298 -14.19 6.50 30.56
CA ALA A 298 -15.09 7.48 30.04
C ALA A 298 -15.89 6.91 28.86
N TRP A 299 -17.09 7.44 28.68
CA TRP A 299 -17.93 7.12 27.53
C TRP A 299 -17.63 8.02 26.37
N PHE A 300 -17.51 7.43 25.18
CA PHE A 300 -17.31 8.11 23.94
C PHE A 300 -18.42 7.70 22.96
N SER A 301 -19.22 8.65 22.47
CA SER A 301 -20.30 8.38 21.53
C SER A 301 -19.81 8.30 20.10
N GLY A 302 -20.47 7.48 19.27
CA GLY A 302 -20.24 7.41 17.83
C GLY A 302 -18.98 6.67 17.39
N ILE A 303 -18.32 5.93 18.31
CA ILE A 303 -17.11 5.17 18.01
C ILE A 303 -17.20 3.72 18.48
N TYR A 304 -16.44 2.85 17.78
CA TYR A 304 -16.15 1.49 18.26
C TYR A 304 -14.95 1.53 19.21
N THR A 305 -15.19 1.24 20.48
CA THR A 305 -14.14 1.28 21.52
C THR A 305 -13.22 0.06 21.52
N SER A 306 -13.52 -0.98 20.73
CA SER A 306 -12.68 -2.18 20.58
C SER A 306 -11.40 -1.92 19.75
N ASN A 307 -11.39 -0.87 18.93
CA ASN A 307 -10.30 -0.55 18.01
C ASN A 307 -9.85 0.89 18.26
N VAL A 308 -8.89 1.06 19.15
CA VAL A 308 -8.41 2.37 19.60
C VAL A 308 -6.89 2.36 19.61
N LEU A 309 -6.25 3.44 19.13
CA LEU A 309 -4.86 3.77 19.43
C LEU A 309 -4.81 4.96 20.36
N CYS A 310 -3.79 5.06 21.21
CA CYS A 310 -3.65 6.18 22.13
C CYS A 310 -2.19 6.67 22.18
N THR A 311 -2.01 7.98 22.32
CA THR A 311 -0.68 8.59 22.38
C THR A 311 0.07 8.33 23.68
N HIS A 312 -0.63 8.02 24.76
CA HIS A 312 -0.05 7.87 26.12
C HIS A 312 -0.32 6.49 26.75
N PHE A 313 -1.16 5.68 26.14
CA PHE A 313 -1.54 4.37 26.68
C PHE A 313 -1.48 3.33 25.59
N SER A 314 -0.86 2.18 25.89
CA SER A 314 -0.71 1.11 24.92
C SER A 314 -1.95 0.23 24.87
N THR A 315 -2.39 -0.13 23.67
CA THR A 315 -3.46 -1.11 23.44
C THR A 315 -2.95 -2.56 23.42
N THR A 316 -1.63 -2.74 23.40
CA THR A 316 -0.98 -4.07 23.42
C THR A 316 -0.64 -4.54 24.81
N LEU A 317 -0.63 -3.65 25.79
CA LEU A 317 -0.45 -4.01 27.20
C LEU A 317 -1.73 -4.59 27.77
N GLY A 318 -1.60 -5.58 28.66
CA GLY A 318 -2.76 -6.17 29.34
C GLY A 318 -3.55 -5.16 30.17
N ALA A 319 -4.82 -5.42 30.35
CA ALA A 319 -5.74 -4.53 31.08
C ALA A 319 -5.34 -4.21 32.53
N GLU A 320 -4.51 -5.05 33.13
CA GLU A 320 -4.00 -4.90 34.50
C GLU A 320 -2.59 -4.33 34.54
N THR A 321 -2.11 -3.74 33.43
CA THR A 321 -0.77 -3.14 33.32
C THR A 321 -0.88 -1.63 33.28
N VAL A 322 -0.16 -0.91 34.16
CA VAL A 322 -0.06 0.55 34.14
C VAL A 322 0.43 1.01 32.76
N GLY A 323 -0.22 2.00 32.21
CA GLY A 323 0.05 2.48 30.85
C GLY A 323 -0.75 1.75 29.75
N GLY A 324 -1.64 0.82 30.12
CA GLY A 324 -2.56 0.16 29.18
C GLY A 324 -3.84 0.93 28.95
N ALA A 325 -4.32 0.96 27.70
CA ALA A 325 -5.66 1.42 27.35
C ALA A 325 -6.58 0.19 27.21
N ILE A 326 -7.80 0.29 27.71
CA ILE A 326 -8.79 -0.77 27.69
C ILE A 326 -10.02 -0.27 26.94
N ALA A 327 -10.40 -0.97 25.88
CA ALA A 327 -11.69 -0.80 25.24
C ALA A 327 -12.73 -1.75 25.88
N ASN A 328 -13.92 -1.25 26.17
CA ASN A 328 -15.01 -2.03 26.75
C ASN A 328 -16.24 -2.01 25.83
N ARG A 329 -17.10 -3.05 25.90
CA ARG A 329 -18.25 -3.29 25.02
C ARG A 329 -19.35 -2.21 25.07
N ASN A 330 -19.33 -1.28 26.00
CA ASN A 330 -20.37 -0.26 26.23
C ASN A 330 -19.91 1.16 25.86
N ASN A 331 -19.12 1.29 24.79
CA ASN A 331 -18.57 2.59 24.36
C ASN A 331 -17.75 3.32 25.46
N LEU A 332 -17.22 2.55 26.40
CA LEU A 332 -16.28 3.03 27.41
C LEU A 332 -14.85 2.70 26.98
N VAL A 333 -13.97 3.69 27.04
CA VAL A 333 -12.53 3.51 26.96
C VAL A 333 -11.96 3.72 28.34
N GLY A 334 -11.18 2.75 28.81
CA GLY A 334 -10.51 2.81 30.12
C GLY A 334 -8.99 3.00 29.97
N PHE A 335 -8.42 3.65 30.95
CA PHE A 335 -6.98 3.95 31.02
C PHE A 335 -6.40 3.46 32.33
N ALA A 336 -5.43 2.56 32.27
CA ALA A 336 -4.71 2.04 33.44
C ALA A 336 -3.57 3.02 33.80
N TYR A 337 -3.83 3.94 34.71
CA TYR A 337 -2.93 5.06 35.00
C TYR A 337 -1.95 4.80 36.14
N GLY A 338 -2.37 4.16 37.21
CA GLY A 338 -1.55 3.89 38.40
C GLY A 338 -1.63 2.47 38.91
N ALA A 339 -0.68 2.05 39.74
CA ALA A 339 -0.82 0.83 40.53
C ALA A 339 -2.03 0.97 41.47
N LYS A 340 -2.65 -0.14 41.85
CA LYS A 340 -3.87 -0.12 42.67
C LYS A 340 -3.71 0.69 43.96
N GLY A 341 -4.59 1.69 44.12
CA GLY A 341 -4.58 2.55 45.28
C GLY A 341 -3.45 3.62 45.30
N ALA A 342 -2.69 3.69 44.18
CA ALA A 342 -1.58 4.67 44.11
C ALA A 342 -2.03 6.02 43.51
N THR A 343 -3.19 6.06 42.79
CA THR A 343 -3.68 7.27 42.15
C THR A 343 -5.16 7.48 42.44
N THR A 344 -5.59 8.72 42.44
CA THR A 344 -6.99 9.12 42.55
C THR A 344 -7.54 9.57 41.19
N LEU A 345 -8.84 9.73 41.10
CA LEU A 345 -9.46 10.32 39.89
C LEU A 345 -8.96 11.77 39.65
N ASP A 346 -8.72 12.50 40.72
CA ASP A 346 -8.23 13.88 40.60
C ASP A 346 -6.78 13.93 40.10
N ASP A 347 -5.93 12.96 40.48
CA ASP A 347 -4.58 12.81 39.93
C ASP A 347 -4.63 12.50 38.43
N PHE A 348 -5.54 11.62 38.01
CA PHE A 348 -5.73 11.31 36.59
C PHE A 348 -6.26 12.49 35.79
N LYS A 349 -7.21 13.25 36.35
CA LYS A 349 -7.71 14.49 35.73
C LYS A 349 -6.62 15.55 35.60
N ALA A 350 -5.81 15.74 36.64
CA ALA A 350 -4.66 16.63 36.60
C ALA A 350 -3.63 16.21 35.55
N PHE A 351 -3.40 14.91 35.39
CA PHE A 351 -2.57 14.38 34.31
C PHE A 351 -3.13 14.75 32.93
N LEU A 352 -4.45 14.58 32.70
CA LEU A 352 -5.10 14.92 31.43
C LEU A 352 -5.06 16.43 31.12
N ASP A 353 -5.13 17.27 32.17
CA ASP A 353 -5.03 18.74 32.01
C ASP A 353 -3.60 19.18 31.68
N ALA A 354 -2.59 18.41 32.17
CA ALA A 354 -1.18 18.68 31.90
C ALA A 354 -0.65 18.10 30.61
N ASN A 355 -1.40 17.17 29.95
CA ASN A 355 -0.91 16.41 28.81
C ASN A 355 -1.94 16.38 27.66
N ASP A 356 -1.44 16.43 26.43
CA ASP A 356 -2.25 16.29 25.22
C ASP A 356 -2.49 14.82 24.89
N VAL A 357 -3.39 14.19 25.62
CA VAL A 357 -3.77 12.80 25.41
C VAL A 357 -4.79 12.69 24.29
N TYR A 358 -4.45 11.96 23.22
CA TYR A 358 -5.35 11.69 22.10
C TYR A 358 -5.61 10.20 21.95
N ILE A 359 -6.83 9.86 21.57
CA ILE A 359 -7.19 8.55 21.03
C ILE A 359 -7.58 8.67 19.55
N TRP A 360 -7.27 7.65 18.80
CA TRP A 360 -7.78 7.44 17.46
C TRP A 360 -8.68 6.21 17.50
N ALA A 361 -9.92 6.36 17.06
CA ALA A 361 -10.93 5.32 17.20
C ALA A 361 -11.74 5.18 15.91
N ALA A 362 -12.21 3.96 15.64
CA ALA A 362 -13.10 3.73 14.51
C ALA A 362 -14.50 4.32 14.77
N LEU A 363 -15.05 5.01 13.77
CA LEU A 363 -16.43 5.52 13.78
C LEU A 363 -17.43 4.38 13.66
N GLU A 364 -18.56 4.46 14.34
CA GLU A 364 -19.71 3.54 14.18
C GLU A 364 -20.32 3.60 12.77
N SER A 365 -20.24 4.76 12.14
CA SER A 365 -20.71 4.98 10.76
C SER A 365 -19.67 5.78 9.99
N PRO A 366 -19.20 5.29 8.84
CA PRO A 366 -18.31 6.04 7.97
C PRO A 366 -18.94 7.35 7.48
N VAL A 367 -18.11 8.35 7.23
CA VAL A 367 -18.51 9.64 6.65
C VAL A 367 -17.88 9.76 5.25
N GLU A 368 -18.70 9.98 4.24
CA GLU A 368 -18.25 10.16 2.86
C GLU A 368 -18.20 11.64 2.48
N THR A 369 -17.11 12.05 1.86
CA THR A 369 -16.91 13.40 1.31
C THR A 369 -16.47 13.29 -0.14
N ALA A 370 -17.07 14.09 -1.03
CA ALA A 370 -16.66 14.10 -2.43
C ALA A 370 -15.24 14.64 -2.59
N LEU A 371 -14.44 14.01 -3.46
CA LEU A 371 -13.14 14.51 -3.88
C LEU A 371 -13.32 15.79 -4.72
N SER A 372 -12.28 16.59 -4.79
CA SER A 372 -12.26 17.76 -5.65
C SER A 372 -12.33 17.38 -7.13
N SER A 373 -12.89 18.24 -7.96
CA SER A 373 -12.92 18.04 -9.42
C SER A 373 -11.51 17.95 -10.02
N ALA A 374 -10.52 18.61 -9.39
CA ALA A 374 -9.12 18.55 -9.82
C ALA A 374 -8.50 17.17 -9.56
N GLU A 375 -8.74 16.57 -8.39
CA GLU A 375 -8.27 15.21 -8.08
C GLU A 375 -8.91 14.17 -9.00
N ILE A 376 -10.22 14.27 -9.26
CA ILE A 376 -10.93 13.39 -10.18
C ILE A 376 -10.40 13.55 -11.61
N ALA A 377 -10.16 14.79 -12.06
CA ALA A 377 -9.60 15.04 -13.38
C ALA A 377 -8.18 14.46 -13.50
N ALA A 378 -7.32 14.66 -12.50
CA ALA A 378 -5.98 14.11 -12.47
C ALA A 378 -5.99 12.56 -12.47
N TYR A 379 -6.87 11.93 -11.69
CA TYR A 379 -7.05 10.48 -11.72
C TYR A 379 -7.40 9.94 -13.11
N LYS A 380 -8.33 10.60 -13.81
CA LYS A 380 -8.78 10.18 -15.16
C LYS A 380 -7.69 10.26 -16.23
N THR A 381 -6.58 10.95 -15.97
CA THR A 381 -5.43 11.00 -16.90
C THR A 381 -4.43 9.87 -16.68
N LEU A 382 -4.54 9.12 -15.56
CA LEU A 382 -3.61 8.05 -15.23
C LEU A 382 -3.78 6.87 -16.20
N THR A 383 -2.65 6.42 -16.72
CA THR A 383 -2.55 5.24 -17.58
C THR A 383 -1.45 4.32 -17.10
N THR A 384 -1.62 3.02 -17.29
CA THR A 384 -0.56 2.05 -17.09
C THR A 384 0.55 2.23 -18.13
N TYR A 385 1.71 1.65 -17.88
CA TYR A 385 2.84 1.52 -18.82
C TYR A 385 2.92 0.09 -19.36
N ALA A 386 3.59 -0.08 -20.48
CA ALA A 386 3.96 -1.38 -21.01
C ALA A 386 5.50 -1.47 -21.08
N PRO A 387 6.16 -2.61 -20.78
CA PRO A 387 5.54 -3.87 -20.36
C PRO A 387 5.13 -3.93 -18.89
N THR A 388 5.63 -3.03 -18.04
CA THR A 388 5.41 -3.07 -16.59
C THR A 388 5.01 -1.70 -16.07
N THR A 389 4.04 -1.70 -15.16
CA THR A 389 3.69 -0.53 -14.34
C THR A 389 3.97 -0.84 -12.87
N VAL A 390 4.68 0.00 -12.19
CA VAL A 390 4.78 0.00 -10.72
C VAL A 390 3.88 1.09 -10.17
N ILE A 391 2.93 0.71 -9.33
CA ILE A 391 2.02 1.62 -8.64
C ILE A 391 2.44 1.66 -7.17
N SER A 392 2.72 2.83 -6.66
CA SER A 392 3.16 3.02 -5.27
C SER A 392 2.46 4.21 -4.63
N VAL A 393 2.49 4.25 -3.30
CA VAL A 393 1.89 5.33 -2.52
C VAL A 393 2.84 5.76 -1.40
N SER A 394 2.89 7.06 -1.12
CA SER A 394 3.70 7.62 -0.05
C SER A 394 3.12 7.32 1.34
N GLY A 395 3.94 7.44 2.39
CA GLY A 395 3.51 7.40 3.79
C GLY A 395 3.02 6.05 4.30
N GLY A 396 3.36 4.96 3.62
CA GLY A 396 2.99 3.62 4.07
C GLY A 396 1.50 3.26 3.91
N ALA A 397 0.73 4.05 3.16
CA ALA A 397 -0.64 3.70 2.79
C ALA A 397 -0.69 2.40 1.98
N GLY A 398 -1.86 1.74 1.99
CA GLY A 398 -2.13 0.61 1.11
C GLY A 398 -2.81 1.04 -0.18
N ILE A 399 -2.68 0.23 -1.23
CA ILE A 399 -3.34 0.46 -2.52
C ILE A 399 -4.10 -0.78 -2.96
N THR A 400 -5.24 -0.57 -3.63
CA THR A 400 -5.83 -1.57 -4.53
C THR A 400 -6.05 -0.90 -5.87
N ALA A 401 -5.52 -1.52 -6.92
CA ALA A 401 -5.65 -1.05 -8.29
C ALA A 401 -6.50 -2.02 -9.11
N LEU A 402 -7.39 -1.47 -9.93
CA LEU A 402 -8.11 -2.17 -10.99
C LEU A 402 -7.60 -1.64 -12.32
N TYR A 403 -7.16 -2.52 -13.20
CA TYR A 403 -6.57 -2.16 -14.48
C TYR A 403 -6.98 -3.14 -15.56
N GLN A 404 -6.83 -2.73 -16.82
CA GLN A 404 -7.08 -3.59 -17.97
C GLN A 404 -5.93 -4.56 -18.16
N ARG A 405 -6.24 -5.79 -18.58
CA ARG A 405 -5.24 -6.82 -18.89
C ARG A 405 -5.47 -7.39 -20.28
N ASP A 406 -4.40 -7.63 -21.01
CA ASP A 406 -4.46 -8.39 -22.25
C ASP A 406 -4.84 -9.84 -21.97
N ALA A 407 -5.99 -10.25 -22.54
CA ALA A 407 -6.50 -11.62 -22.39
C ALA A 407 -5.50 -12.67 -22.91
N ASN A 408 -4.74 -12.37 -23.95
CA ASN A 408 -3.79 -13.30 -24.54
C ASN A 408 -2.61 -13.57 -23.61
N ILE A 409 -2.11 -12.54 -22.90
CA ILE A 409 -1.04 -12.71 -21.89
C ILE A 409 -1.54 -13.59 -20.74
N VAL A 410 -2.78 -13.36 -20.27
CA VAL A 410 -3.35 -14.17 -19.18
C VAL A 410 -3.55 -15.62 -19.61
N VAL A 411 -4.06 -15.85 -20.82
CA VAL A 411 -4.24 -17.21 -21.36
C VAL A 411 -2.88 -17.91 -21.51
N LYS A 412 -1.89 -17.23 -22.06
CA LYS A 412 -0.55 -17.80 -22.20
C LYS A 412 0.08 -18.16 -20.86
N ALA A 413 -0.01 -17.29 -19.87
CA ALA A 413 0.49 -17.55 -18.52
C ALA A 413 -0.20 -18.77 -17.86
N LEU A 414 -1.49 -18.96 -18.10
CA LEU A 414 -2.23 -20.13 -17.65
C LEU A 414 -1.81 -21.41 -18.39
N GLU A 415 -1.60 -21.34 -19.69
CA GLU A 415 -1.09 -22.48 -20.47
C GLU A 415 0.29 -22.91 -19.98
N ASP A 416 1.20 -21.97 -19.75
CA ASP A 416 2.54 -22.23 -19.22
C ASP A 416 2.49 -22.84 -17.81
N ALA A 417 1.59 -22.35 -16.94
CA ALA A 417 1.38 -22.91 -15.61
C ALA A 417 0.82 -24.34 -15.65
N ILE A 418 -0.14 -24.62 -16.53
CA ILE A 418 -0.69 -25.98 -16.74
C ILE A 418 0.38 -26.91 -17.28
N ALA A 419 1.19 -26.47 -18.24
CA ALA A 419 2.29 -27.25 -18.79
C ALA A 419 3.31 -27.62 -17.70
N SER A 420 3.62 -26.71 -16.79
CA SER A 420 4.53 -26.97 -15.67
C SER A 420 3.99 -28.01 -14.66
N MET A 421 2.67 -28.05 -14.44
CA MET A 421 2.03 -29.03 -13.57
C MET A 421 1.93 -30.43 -14.19
N THR A 422 1.96 -30.54 -15.51
CA THR A 422 1.88 -31.83 -16.23
C THR A 422 3.23 -32.49 -16.45
N THR A 423 4.35 -31.81 -16.13
CA THR A 423 5.73 -32.33 -16.26
C THR A 423 6.27 -32.93 -14.96
N HIS A 424 5.47 -32.98 -13.92
CA HIS A 424 5.74 -33.71 -12.64
C HIS A 424 4.77 -34.89 -12.50
#